data_d74d3b58e6614422175ce4040d6452ec
#
_entry.id   d74d3b58e6614422175ce4040d6452ec
#
_cell.length_a   1.000
_cell.length_b   1.000
_cell.length_c   1.000
_cell.angle_alpha   90.00
_cell.angle_beta   90.00
_cell.angle_gamma   90.00
#
_symmetry.space_group_name_H-M   'P 1'
#
loop_
_entity.id
_entity.type
_entity.pdbx_description
1 polymer ?
#
loop_
_entity_poly.entity_id
_entity_poly.type
_entity_poly.pdbx_seq_one_letter_code
_entity_poly.pdbx_strand_id
1 'polypeptide(L)'
;PITRLDQIPDEELDTLAQEGFTGLWLIGLWERSWGSKRIKQICGNPEAAASAYSLHDYDIAGDLGGWEALDNLRRRLWYRGIRLASDMVPNHTGLDAKWVVEKPDLFIQSYDCPFPSYTFNGENLSLDPRVSVYLEDHYYSKNDCAVVFKRVDNSTGEVRYIYHGNDGTGMPWNDT
;
A
#
# COMPACT_ATOMS: atom_id res chain seq x y z
N PRO A 1 16.21 -14.72 12.04
CA PRO A 1 16.07 -13.76 10.94
C PRO A 1 15.74 -12.38 11.49
N ILE A 2 16.29 -11.34 10.87
CA ILE A 2 15.99 -9.94 11.19
C ILE A 2 14.66 -9.60 10.52
N THR A 3 13.68 -9.19 11.29
CA THR A 3 12.34 -8.81 10.81
C THR A 3 11.94 -7.40 11.21
N ARG A 4 12.61 -6.84 12.21
CA ARG A 4 12.33 -5.51 12.76
C ARG A 4 13.54 -4.59 12.60
N LEU A 5 13.30 -3.29 12.51
CA LEU A 5 14.34 -2.28 12.33
C LEU A 5 15.30 -2.22 13.53
N ASP A 6 14.79 -2.43 14.74
CA ASP A 6 15.58 -2.41 15.96
C ASP A 6 16.43 -3.69 16.19
N GLN A 7 16.25 -4.71 15.34
CA GLN A 7 17.04 -5.96 15.38
C GLN A 7 18.29 -5.91 14.49
N ILE A 8 18.46 -4.87 13.69
CA ILE A 8 19.67 -4.72 12.87
C ILE A 8 20.87 -4.58 13.81
N PRO A 9 21.89 -5.48 13.71
CA PRO A 9 23.02 -5.47 14.63
C PRO A 9 23.86 -4.20 14.52
N ASP A 10 24.46 -3.79 15.63
CA ASP A 10 25.37 -2.64 15.68
C ASP A 10 26.58 -2.83 14.76
N GLU A 11 27.07 -4.06 14.63
CA GLU A 11 28.19 -4.43 13.78
C GLU A 11 27.92 -4.11 12.30
N GLU A 12 26.68 -4.30 11.83
CA GLU A 12 26.30 -3.95 10.47
C GLU A 12 26.28 -2.42 10.27
N LEU A 13 25.82 -1.67 11.27
CA LEU A 13 25.82 -0.22 11.24
C LEU A 13 27.26 0.34 11.31
N ASP A 14 28.12 -0.30 12.10
CA ASP A 14 29.54 0.03 12.16
C ASP A 14 30.23 -0.21 10.81
N THR A 15 29.90 -1.31 10.15
CA THR A 15 30.43 -1.62 8.80
C THR A 15 30.03 -0.53 7.81
N LEU A 16 28.75 -0.14 7.77
CA LEU A 16 28.30 0.94 6.90
C LEU A 16 29.05 2.25 7.16
N ALA A 17 29.27 2.59 8.44
CA ALA A 17 30.01 3.81 8.80
C ALA A 17 31.49 3.73 8.36
N GLN A 18 32.14 2.58 8.54
CA GLN A 18 33.53 2.35 8.11
C GLN A 18 33.69 2.42 6.60
N GLU A 19 32.70 1.96 5.84
CA GLU A 19 32.64 2.06 4.39
C GLU A 19 32.37 3.48 3.88
N GLY A 20 32.10 4.42 4.80
CA GLY A 20 31.92 5.83 4.48
C GLY A 20 30.50 6.26 4.13
N PHE A 21 29.49 5.42 4.38
CA PHE A 21 28.09 5.81 4.20
C PHE A 21 27.70 6.89 5.21
N THR A 22 27.09 7.97 4.75
CA THR A 22 26.60 9.08 5.56
C THR A 22 25.07 9.21 5.54
N GLY A 23 24.40 8.45 4.72
CA GLY A 23 22.96 8.39 4.62
C GLY A 23 22.47 6.98 4.27
N LEU A 24 21.36 6.59 4.86
CA LEU A 24 20.66 5.34 4.55
C LEU A 24 19.22 5.68 4.18
N TRP A 25 18.82 5.32 2.96
CA TRP A 25 17.47 5.53 2.47
C TRP A 25 16.72 4.19 2.45
N LEU A 26 15.70 4.07 3.31
CA LEU A 26 14.86 2.90 3.40
C LEU A 26 13.60 3.08 2.55
N ILE A 27 13.25 2.05 1.81
CA ILE A 27 12.06 2.01 0.96
C ILE A 27 11.04 1.04 1.59
N GLY A 28 9.77 1.46 1.60
CA GLY A 28 8.67 0.59 2.02
C GLY A 28 8.52 0.44 3.52
N LEU A 29 8.77 1.49 4.31
CA LEU A 29 8.57 1.51 5.75
C LEU A 29 7.10 1.59 6.19
N TRP A 30 6.22 2.06 5.30
CA TRP A 30 4.83 2.35 5.59
C TRP A 30 3.97 1.09 5.66
N GLU A 31 2.86 1.16 6.39
CA GLU A 31 1.83 0.12 6.36
C GLU A 31 1.35 -0.11 4.94
N ARG A 32 1.41 -1.36 4.47
CA ARG A 32 1.11 -1.74 3.08
C ARG A 32 -0.31 -2.26 2.92
N SER A 33 -0.85 -2.03 1.74
CA SER A 33 -2.17 -2.51 1.32
C SER A 33 -2.25 -4.04 1.32
N TRP A 34 -3.15 -4.60 2.12
CA TRP A 34 -3.49 -6.03 2.04
C TRP A 34 -4.15 -6.36 0.70
N GLY A 35 -5.04 -5.47 0.21
CA GLY A 35 -5.70 -5.64 -1.09
C GLY A 35 -4.72 -5.78 -2.24
N SER A 36 -3.64 -4.99 -2.26
CA SER A 36 -2.56 -5.12 -3.25
C SER A 36 -1.90 -6.49 -3.23
N LYS A 37 -1.62 -7.02 -2.05
CA LYS A 37 -1.10 -8.38 -1.89
C LYS A 37 -2.10 -9.42 -2.40
N ARG A 38 -3.36 -9.29 -1.99
CA ARG A 38 -4.41 -10.26 -2.32
C ARG A 38 -4.69 -10.34 -3.82
N ILE A 39 -4.71 -9.20 -4.50
CA ILE A 39 -4.85 -9.15 -5.96
C ILE A 39 -3.74 -9.98 -6.65
N LYS A 40 -2.49 -9.80 -6.24
CA LYS A 40 -1.37 -10.56 -6.80
C LYS A 40 -1.50 -12.06 -6.56
N GLN A 41 -2.01 -12.45 -5.38
CA GLN A 41 -2.28 -13.86 -5.08
C GLN A 41 -3.37 -14.43 -5.97
N ILE A 42 -4.48 -13.71 -6.16
CA ILE A 42 -5.57 -14.10 -7.07
C ILE A 42 -5.04 -14.23 -8.51
N CYS A 43 -4.15 -13.34 -8.93
CA CYS A 43 -3.51 -13.37 -10.25
C CYS A 43 -2.43 -14.44 -10.41
N GLY A 44 -2.27 -15.35 -9.45
CA GLY A 44 -1.43 -16.55 -9.59
C GLY A 44 -0.06 -16.47 -8.92
N ASN A 45 0.20 -15.49 -8.05
CA ASN A 45 1.44 -15.42 -7.26
C ASN A 45 1.13 -15.61 -5.76
N PRO A 46 1.07 -16.84 -5.25
CA PRO A 46 0.72 -17.11 -3.85
C PRO A 46 1.71 -16.52 -2.83
N GLU A 47 2.97 -16.35 -3.22
CA GLU A 47 4.03 -15.78 -2.38
C GLU A 47 4.13 -14.25 -2.47
N ALA A 48 3.18 -13.60 -3.14
CA ALA A 48 3.22 -12.16 -3.34
C ALA A 48 3.23 -11.38 -2.03
N ALA A 49 4.09 -10.37 -1.96
CA ALA A 49 4.02 -9.31 -0.97
C ALA A 49 3.24 -8.10 -1.53
N ALA A 50 2.70 -7.28 -0.65
CA ALA A 50 2.16 -5.98 -1.02
C ALA A 50 3.26 -5.08 -1.60
N SER A 51 2.90 -4.23 -2.55
CA SER A 51 3.82 -3.23 -3.08
C SER A 51 4.28 -2.27 -1.98
N ALA A 52 5.56 -1.92 -2.00
CA ALA A 52 6.09 -0.87 -1.13
C ALA A 52 5.44 0.50 -1.38
N TYR A 53 4.86 0.69 -2.56
CA TYR A 53 4.23 1.93 -3.00
C TYR A 53 2.70 1.89 -2.97
N SER A 54 2.11 0.79 -2.50
CA SER A 54 0.68 0.65 -2.27
C SER A 54 0.40 0.70 -0.77
N LEU A 55 0.13 1.90 -0.26
CA LEU A 55 0.03 2.15 1.18
C LEU A 55 -1.37 1.90 1.71
N HIS A 56 -1.42 1.27 2.90
CA HIS A 56 -2.63 1.23 3.72
C HIS A 56 -2.75 2.51 4.57
N ASP A 57 -1.66 2.91 5.19
CA ASP A 57 -1.60 4.12 6.03
C ASP A 57 -0.17 4.69 6.04
N TYR A 58 -0.04 5.98 6.33
CA TYR A 58 1.23 6.65 6.61
C TYR A 58 1.65 6.45 8.06
N ASP A 59 1.65 5.22 8.48
CA ASP A 59 2.20 4.77 9.75
C ASP A 59 3.32 3.77 9.49
N ILE A 60 4.31 3.69 10.36
CA ILE A 60 5.40 2.73 10.17
C ILE A 60 4.86 1.32 10.40
N ALA A 61 5.15 0.41 9.46
CA ALA A 61 4.64 -0.94 9.49
C ALA A 61 4.91 -1.64 10.83
N GLY A 62 3.86 -2.21 11.42
CA GLY A 62 3.93 -2.93 12.69
C GLY A 62 4.90 -4.11 12.63
N ASP A 63 4.97 -4.80 11.49
CA ASP A 63 5.90 -5.90 11.23
C ASP A 63 7.36 -5.47 11.33
N LEU A 64 7.66 -4.21 11.03
CA LEU A 64 8.98 -3.62 11.15
C LEU A 64 9.28 -3.08 12.56
N GLY A 65 8.30 -3.14 13.46
CA GLY A 65 8.40 -2.66 14.83
C GLY A 65 7.87 -1.25 15.08
N GLY A 66 7.22 -0.64 14.10
CA GLY A 66 6.58 0.66 14.22
C GLY A 66 7.57 1.82 14.44
N TRP A 67 7.04 2.96 14.88
CA TRP A 67 7.81 4.19 15.13
C TRP A 67 8.90 4.00 16.17
N GLU A 68 8.69 3.17 17.19
CA GLU A 68 9.68 2.91 18.22
C GLU A 68 10.94 2.24 17.66
N ALA A 69 10.77 1.21 16.82
CA ALA A 69 11.88 0.51 16.17
C ALA A 69 12.60 1.42 15.15
N LEU A 70 11.86 2.24 14.42
CA LEU A 70 12.43 3.23 13.52
C LEU A 70 13.27 4.28 14.27
N ASP A 71 12.76 4.81 15.37
CA ASP A 71 13.49 5.79 16.18
C ASP A 71 14.74 5.17 16.82
N ASN A 72 14.67 3.92 17.26
CA ASN A 72 15.82 3.17 17.73
C ASN A 72 16.91 3.08 16.65
N LEU A 73 16.56 2.65 15.44
CA LEU A 73 17.51 2.57 14.33
C LEU A 73 18.06 3.95 13.96
N ARG A 74 17.20 4.97 13.89
CA ARG A 74 17.59 6.36 13.57
C ARG A 74 18.65 6.88 14.54
N ARG A 75 18.46 6.68 15.85
CA ARG A 75 19.42 7.12 16.87
C ARG A 75 20.75 6.39 16.76
N ARG A 76 20.73 5.07 16.57
CA ARG A 76 21.93 4.26 16.42
C ARG A 76 22.74 4.62 15.17
N LEU A 77 22.07 4.92 14.06
CA LEU A 77 22.70 5.46 12.85
C LEU A 77 23.27 6.86 13.09
N TRP A 78 22.54 7.72 13.77
CA TRP A 78 22.97 9.09 14.07
C TRP A 78 24.30 9.12 14.85
N TYR A 79 24.46 8.26 15.84
CA TYR A 79 25.71 8.14 16.60
C TYR A 79 26.91 7.72 15.73
N ARG A 80 26.66 7.15 14.57
CA ARG A 80 27.66 6.72 13.59
C ARG A 80 27.83 7.72 12.45
N GLY A 81 27.20 8.87 12.53
CA GLY A 81 27.25 9.89 11.47
C GLY A 81 26.40 9.55 10.24
N ILE A 82 25.46 8.61 10.34
CA ILE A 82 24.58 8.19 9.24
C ILE A 82 23.20 8.77 9.47
N ARG A 83 22.67 9.48 8.47
CA ARG A 83 21.30 10.00 8.48
C ARG A 83 20.35 8.98 7.88
N LEU A 84 19.19 8.83 8.51
CA LEU A 84 18.12 7.98 8.01
C LEU A 84 17.13 8.80 7.17
N ALA A 85 16.79 8.31 6.01
CA ALA A 85 15.74 8.84 5.14
C ALA A 85 14.76 7.73 4.75
N SER A 86 13.54 8.11 4.43
CA SER A 86 12.55 7.19 3.86
C SER A 86 11.93 7.79 2.61
N ASP A 87 11.36 6.91 1.79
CA ASP A 87 10.51 7.31 0.68
C ASP A 87 9.19 7.95 1.17
N MET A 88 8.55 8.65 0.28
CA MET A 88 7.22 9.22 0.47
C MET A 88 6.39 8.97 -0.80
N VAL A 89 5.14 8.57 -0.62
CA VAL A 89 4.23 8.26 -1.73
C VAL A 89 2.99 9.17 -1.64
N PRO A 90 3.08 10.45 -2.06
CA PRO A 90 2.00 11.40 -1.88
C PRO A 90 0.92 11.33 -2.95
N ASN A 91 1.17 10.62 -4.06
CA ASN A 91 0.31 10.64 -5.24
C ASN A 91 -0.90 9.70 -5.12
N HIS A 92 -0.76 8.57 -4.44
CA HIS A 92 -1.79 7.52 -4.38
C HIS A 92 -1.66 6.69 -3.11
N THR A 93 -2.71 5.92 -2.83
CA THR A 93 -2.77 4.92 -1.76
C THR A 93 -3.20 3.57 -2.33
N GLY A 94 -3.13 2.52 -1.54
CA GLY A 94 -3.80 1.25 -1.86
C GLY A 94 -5.32 1.41 -1.88
N LEU A 95 -6.00 0.58 -2.64
CA LEU A 95 -7.46 0.65 -2.79
C LEU A 95 -8.23 0.33 -1.50
N ASP A 96 -7.60 -0.33 -0.54
CA ASP A 96 -8.13 -0.65 0.79
C ASP A 96 -7.52 0.24 1.90
N ALA A 97 -6.91 1.36 1.52
CA ALA A 97 -6.29 2.27 2.47
C ALA A 97 -7.27 2.78 3.53
N LYS A 98 -6.72 3.11 4.69
CA LYS A 98 -7.49 3.68 5.80
C LYS A 98 -8.29 4.92 5.38
N TRP A 99 -7.72 5.78 4.54
CA TRP A 99 -8.44 6.95 4.05
C TRP A 99 -9.56 6.61 3.05
N VAL A 100 -9.43 5.53 2.28
CA VAL A 100 -10.54 5.04 1.45
C VAL A 100 -11.73 4.64 2.33
N VAL A 101 -11.45 4.07 3.50
CA VAL A 101 -12.49 3.70 4.48
C VAL A 101 -13.08 4.93 5.17
N GLU A 102 -12.23 5.78 5.74
CA GLU A 102 -12.64 6.83 6.67
C GLU A 102 -12.91 8.19 6.01
N LYS A 103 -12.26 8.46 4.89
CA LYS A 103 -12.28 9.76 4.19
C LYS A 103 -12.42 9.60 2.67
N PRO A 104 -13.45 8.87 2.19
CA PRO A 104 -13.56 8.57 0.76
C PRO A 104 -13.68 9.84 -0.11
N ASP A 105 -14.13 10.95 0.45
CA ASP A 105 -14.24 12.24 -0.27
C ASP A 105 -12.88 12.84 -0.72
N LEU A 106 -11.76 12.28 -0.22
CA LEU A 106 -10.43 12.71 -0.67
C LEU A 106 -10.05 12.12 -2.05
N PHE A 107 -10.82 11.16 -2.55
CA PHE A 107 -10.50 10.45 -3.78
C PHE A 107 -11.40 10.88 -4.92
N ILE A 108 -10.89 10.82 -6.14
CA ILE A 108 -11.67 11.04 -7.35
C ILE A 108 -12.68 9.90 -7.49
N GLN A 109 -13.97 10.21 -7.52
CA GLN A 109 -15.04 9.24 -7.40
C GLN A 109 -16.32 9.67 -8.11
N SER A 110 -17.22 8.70 -8.29
CA SER A 110 -18.58 8.88 -8.77
C SER A 110 -19.55 8.03 -7.97
N TYR A 111 -20.79 8.45 -7.86
CA TYR A 111 -21.88 7.62 -7.32
C TYR A 111 -22.44 6.64 -8.35
N ASP A 112 -22.27 6.95 -9.62
CA ASP A 112 -22.69 6.09 -10.73
C ASP A 112 -21.48 5.40 -11.36
N CYS A 113 -21.65 4.12 -11.75
CA CYS A 113 -20.60 3.41 -12.47
C CYS A 113 -20.38 4.05 -13.84
N PRO A 114 -19.16 4.47 -14.18
CA PRO A 114 -18.90 5.20 -15.43
C PRO A 114 -19.11 4.33 -16.69
N PHE A 115 -19.04 3.02 -16.54
CA PHE A 115 -19.21 2.08 -17.66
C PHE A 115 -20.25 1.01 -17.33
N PRO A 116 -21.37 0.93 -18.07
CA PRO A 116 -22.45 -0.02 -17.81
C PRO A 116 -22.02 -1.50 -17.94
N SER A 117 -20.95 -1.77 -18.68
CA SER A 117 -20.40 -3.12 -18.85
C SER A 117 -19.58 -3.64 -17.67
N TYR A 118 -19.25 -2.77 -16.71
CA TYR A 118 -18.46 -3.17 -15.57
C TYR A 118 -19.26 -4.05 -14.60
N THR A 119 -18.59 -5.09 -14.10
CA THR A 119 -19.11 -6.01 -13.09
C THR A 119 -18.11 -6.16 -11.94
N PHE A 120 -18.61 -6.43 -10.72
CA PHE A 120 -17.83 -6.44 -9.49
C PHE A 120 -18.21 -7.68 -8.66
N ASN A 121 -17.99 -8.87 -9.20
CA ASN A 121 -18.37 -10.14 -8.60
C ASN A 121 -17.23 -10.85 -7.85
N GLY A 122 -16.04 -10.25 -7.86
CA GLY A 122 -14.85 -10.81 -7.22
C GLY A 122 -14.86 -10.74 -5.71
N GLU A 123 -13.74 -11.09 -5.12
CA GLU A 123 -13.53 -11.10 -3.67
C GLU A 123 -13.52 -9.68 -3.09
N ASN A 124 -14.05 -9.52 -1.87
CA ASN A 124 -13.87 -8.30 -1.10
C ASN A 124 -12.40 -8.12 -0.73
N LEU A 125 -11.82 -7.01 -1.13
CA LEU A 125 -10.40 -6.68 -0.96
C LEU A 125 -10.12 -5.79 0.27
N SER A 126 -11.10 -5.62 1.15
CA SER A 126 -10.95 -4.90 2.41
C SER A 126 -10.97 -5.86 3.59
N LEU A 127 -10.06 -5.67 4.54
CA LEU A 127 -10.10 -6.34 5.85
C LEU A 127 -10.91 -5.54 6.88
N ASP A 128 -11.23 -4.28 6.57
CA ASP A 128 -12.01 -3.43 7.47
C ASP A 128 -13.50 -3.76 7.34
N PRO A 129 -14.18 -4.16 8.42
CA PRO A 129 -15.59 -4.58 8.37
C PRO A 129 -16.56 -3.44 8.04
N ARG A 130 -16.13 -2.18 8.14
CA ARG A 130 -16.96 -1.02 7.83
C ARG A 130 -17.21 -0.84 6.34
N VAL A 131 -16.28 -1.33 5.50
CA VAL A 131 -16.28 -1.09 4.05
C VAL A 131 -15.91 -2.36 3.32
N SER A 132 -16.59 -2.61 2.19
CA SER A 132 -16.21 -3.62 1.22
C SER A 132 -15.68 -2.97 -0.05
N VAL A 133 -14.63 -3.55 -0.62
CA VAL A 133 -13.95 -3.05 -1.81
C VAL A 133 -13.87 -4.16 -2.86
N TYR A 134 -14.33 -3.86 -4.06
CA TYR A 134 -14.34 -4.81 -5.17
C TYR A 134 -13.69 -4.20 -6.40
N LEU A 135 -12.72 -4.92 -6.94
CA LEU A 135 -12.13 -4.60 -8.24
C LEU A 135 -13.08 -5.04 -9.36
N GLU A 136 -13.00 -4.36 -10.49
CA GLU A 136 -13.77 -4.77 -11.68
C GLU A 136 -13.27 -6.12 -12.20
N ASP A 137 -14.18 -7.00 -12.63
CA ASP A 137 -13.87 -8.40 -12.93
C ASP A 137 -12.85 -8.56 -14.06
N HIS A 138 -12.87 -7.69 -15.06
CA HIS A 138 -11.94 -7.74 -16.20
C HIS A 138 -10.50 -7.35 -15.83
N TYR A 139 -10.30 -6.68 -14.69
CA TYR A 139 -8.95 -6.42 -14.17
C TYR A 139 -8.18 -7.74 -13.97
N TYR A 140 -8.83 -8.76 -13.42
CA TYR A 140 -8.19 -10.06 -13.16
C TYR A 140 -7.88 -10.85 -14.43
N SER A 141 -8.70 -10.71 -15.45
CA SER A 141 -8.50 -11.38 -16.75
C SER A 141 -7.53 -10.63 -17.66
N LYS A 142 -7.14 -9.40 -17.30
CA LYS A 142 -6.29 -8.51 -18.11
C LYS A 142 -6.84 -8.22 -19.51
N ASN A 143 -8.15 -8.31 -19.67
CA ASN A 143 -8.81 -8.09 -20.95
C ASN A 143 -9.30 -6.66 -21.15
N ASP A 144 -9.25 -5.86 -20.09
CA ASP A 144 -9.70 -4.48 -20.11
C ASP A 144 -8.92 -3.65 -19.08
N CYS A 145 -8.80 -2.35 -19.33
CA CYS A 145 -8.28 -1.36 -18.39
C CYS A 145 -9.43 -0.81 -17.55
N ALA A 146 -9.89 -1.57 -16.56
CA ALA A 146 -10.79 -1.02 -15.57
C ALA A 146 -10.15 0.21 -14.90
N VAL A 147 -10.94 1.24 -14.67
CA VAL A 147 -10.47 2.53 -14.14
C VAL A 147 -11.08 2.89 -12.78
N VAL A 148 -12.03 2.09 -12.29
CA VAL A 148 -12.68 2.28 -11.00
C VAL A 148 -12.76 0.96 -10.23
N PHE A 149 -12.72 1.07 -8.90
CA PHE A 149 -13.17 0.01 -8.01
C PHE A 149 -14.44 0.43 -7.28
N LYS A 150 -15.21 -0.54 -6.83
CA LYS A 150 -16.47 -0.33 -6.10
C LYS A 150 -16.20 -0.37 -4.61
N ARG A 151 -16.55 0.72 -3.92
CA ARG A 151 -16.54 0.82 -2.46
C ARG A 151 -17.96 0.79 -1.95
N VAL A 152 -18.25 -0.06 -0.98
CA VAL A 152 -19.55 -0.16 -0.32
C VAL A 152 -19.40 0.15 1.16
N ASP A 153 -20.16 1.11 1.67
CA ASP A 153 -20.34 1.31 3.10
C ASP A 153 -21.27 0.22 3.64
N ASN A 154 -20.75 -0.65 4.48
CA ASN A 154 -21.49 -1.82 4.96
C ASN A 154 -22.60 -1.45 5.98
N SER A 155 -22.58 -0.24 6.55
CA SER A 155 -23.59 0.22 7.48
C SER A 155 -24.79 0.86 6.79
N THR A 156 -24.57 1.54 5.68
CA THR A 156 -25.60 2.31 4.95
C THR A 156 -25.99 1.69 3.61
N GLY A 157 -25.11 0.83 3.05
CA GLY A 157 -25.25 0.32 1.68
C GLY A 157 -24.85 1.34 0.61
N GLU A 158 -24.33 2.51 0.98
CA GLU A 158 -23.87 3.50 0.02
C GLU A 158 -22.74 2.95 -0.85
N VAL A 159 -22.86 3.14 -2.16
CA VAL A 159 -21.88 2.71 -3.14
C VAL A 159 -21.18 3.92 -3.74
N ARG A 160 -19.86 3.85 -3.83
CA ARG A 160 -19.02 4.79 -4.56
C ARG A 160 -18.09 4.05 -5.50
N TYR A 161 -17.88 4.61 -6.67
CA TYR A 161 -16.92 4.13 -7.66
C TYR A 161 -15.71 5.05 -7.63
N ILE A 162 -14.59 4.55 -7.10
CA ILE A 162 -13.38 5.33 -6.89
C ILE A 162 -12.40 5.02 -8.00
N TYR A 163 -11.84 6.07 -8.61
CA TYR A 163 -10.89 5.91 -9.69
C TYR A 163 -9.55 5.41 -9.18
N HIS A 164 -8.99 4.43 -9.88
CA HIS A 164 -7.63 3.96 -9.69
C HIS A 164 -6.78 4.24 -10.94
N GLY A 165 -5.45 4.14 -10.80
CA GLY A 165 -4.55 4.51 -11.86
C GLY A 165 -4.43 3.45 -12.97
N ASN A 166 -3.94 3.93 -14.11
CA ASN A 166 -3.28 3.10 -15.09
C ASN A 166 -2.06 3.85 -15.62
N ASP A 167 -1.07 3.14 -16.12
CA ASP A 167 0.21 3.72 -16.52
C ASP A 167 0.21 4.32 -17.92
N GLY A 168 -0.94 4.43 -18.56
CA GLY A 168 -1.08 4.93 -19.92
C GLY A 168 -0.66 3.93 -21.01
N THR A 169 -0.12 2.77 -20.65
CA THR A 169 0.24 1.71 -21.60
C THR A 169 -0.86 0.65 -21.75
N GLY A 170 -1.97 0.84 -21.05
CA GLY A 170 -3.04 -0.15 -20.95
C GLY A 170 -2.83 -1.17 -19.83
N MET A 171 -1.78 -1.02 -19.03
CA MET A 171 -1.58 -1.84 -17.84
C MET A 171 -2.25 -1.17 -16.64
N PRO A 172 -3.36 -1.70 -16.14
CA PRO A 172 -4.01 -1.14 -14.97
C PRO A 172 -3.19 -1.40 -13.71
N TRP A 173 -3.14 -0.41 -12.84
CA TRP A 173 -2.71 -0.57 -11.46
C TRP A 173 -3.87 -0.25 -10.53
N ASN A 174 -3.87 -0.82 -9.33
CA ASN A 174 -5.02 -0.76 -8.43
C ASN A 174 -4.90 0.31 -7.34
N ASP A 175 -3.92 1.18 -7.41
CA ASP A 175 -3.74 2.26 -6.45
C ASP A 175 -4.61 3.49 -6.81
N THR A 176 -5.10 4.20 -5.80
CA THR A 176 -6.01 5.34 -5.92
C THR A 176 -5.49 6.59 -5.20
#